data_b8bb32fff2e762d76f020b489d96a6af
#
_entry.id   b8bb32fff2e762d76f020b489d96a6af
#
_cell.length_a   1.000
_cell.length_b   1.000
_cell.length_c   1.000
_cell.angle_alpha   90.00
_cell.angle_beta   90.00
_cell.angle_gamma   90.00
#
_symmetry.space_group_name_H-M   'P 1'
#
loop_
_entity.id
_entity.type
_entity.pdbx_description
1 polymer ?
#
loop_
_entity_poly.entity_id
_entity_poly.type
_entity_poly.pdbx_seq_one_letter_code
_entity_poly.pdbx_strand_id
1 'polypeptide(L)'
;IAKEHHVPRSTIYRWLKEEHLVETREKVYSVSDVKALERRVAKLEKINAILKTVPCTVHAPLRERLDALEQLHGDYDVHTLCEALDVSRGTYYNHIRRNKRDGVWYKMREEEYRILIRDVFYEFDQVLGANKICAVLKERGHAVTPKYVACIMDDLGLASIRTDAKRIYDSQRKKPSNILQQQFTCQAPNKVWISDVTCFKFGNHWFYICAILDLYSRMVIGCHIGKSNSSQLLGATLRKACESRNPSAGLIFHSDRGRPYCSKSFLSKLEQYGMVQSLSRTGKPHDNAVMESFFSSMKRESLYRREYPSETAFRKGVSEYIEFYNTKRPHRSLQHKTPAQFEQAYYEKPPVSRQSSDG
;
A
#
# COMPACT_ATOMS: atom_id res chain seq x y z
N ILE A 1 8.24 70.58 23.59
CA ILE A 1 8.22 69.17 23.12
C ILE A 1 6.85 68.86 22.46
N ALA A 2 5.68 68.94 23.18
CA ALA A 2 4.38 68.57 22.60
C ALA A 2 3.99 69.48 21.39
N LYS A 3 4.27 70.75 21.44
CA LYS A 3 4.01 71.69 20.34
C LYS A 3 5.10 71.62 19.23
N GLU A 4 6.33 71.33 19.57
CA GLU A 4 7.46 71.26 18.63
C GLU A 4 7.41 70.00 17.76
N HIS A 5 6.93 68.88 18.32
CA HIS A 5 6.90 67.57 17.62
C HIS A 5 5.50 67.16 17.15
N HIS A 6 4.50 68.06 17.21
CA HIS A 6 3.11 67.84 16.81
C HIS A 6 2.48 66.56 17.42
N VAL A 7 2.89 66.18 18.63
CA VAL A 7 2.39 65.00 19.34
C VAL A 7 1.39 65.43 20.44
N PRO A 8 0.22 64.78 20.55
CA PRO A 8 -0.75 65.06 21.61
C PRO A 8 -0.13 64.90 23.00
N ARG A 9 -0.45 65.83 23.93
CA ARG A 9 0.06 65.73 25.32
C ARG A 9 -0.24 64.39 25.99
N SER A 10 -1.38 63.78 25.69
CA SER A 10 -1.76 62.42 26.17
C SER A 10 -0.78 61.34 25.72
N THR A 11 -0.24 61.45 24.53
CA THR A 11 0.75 60.51 23.98
C THR A 11 2.10 60.69 24.69
N ILE A 12 2.54 61.92 24.99
CA ILE A 12 3.78 62.15 25.74
C ILE A 12 3.64 61.67 27.18
N TYR A 13 2.49 61.90 27.85
CA TYR A 13 2.26 61.33 29.16
C TYR A 13 2.19 59.83 29.17
N ARG A 14 1.70 59.21 28.11
CA ARG A 14 1.72 57.75 27.94
C ARG A 14 3.16 57.28 27.82
N TRP A 15 3.98 57.91 26.98
CA TRP A 15 5.39 57.59 26.85
C TRP A 15 6.18 57.76 28.14
N LEU A 16 6.02 58.88 28.88
CA LEU A 16 6.65 59.10 30.18
C LEU A 16 6.22 58.08 31.23
N LYS A 17 5.02 57.53 31.12
CA LYS A 17 4.51 56.49 32.00
C LYS A 17 5.02 55.11 31.62
N GLU A 18 5.41 54.93 30.39
CA GLU A 18 6.00 53.68 29.85
C GLU A 18 7.52 53.63 30.03
N GLU A 19 8.21 54.75 30.31
CA GLU A 19 9.67 54.84 30.46
C GLU A 19 10.19 54.61 31.90
N HIS A 20 9.57 53.78 32.71
CA HIS A 20 10.30 53.22 33.84
C HIS A 20 11.14 52.05 33.31
N LEU A 21 12.43 52.33 33.04
CA LEU A 21 13.44 51.38 32.63
C LEU A 21 13.92 50.59 33.85
N VAL A 22 13.96 49.29 33.77
CA VAL A 22 14.59 48.41 34.77
C VAL A 22 15.92 47.95 34.18
N GLU A 23 17.02 48.38 34.76
CA GLU A 23 18.38 48.00 34.36
C GLU A 23 18.79 46.72 35.05
N THR A 24 19.22 45.73 34.32
CA THR A 24 19.96 44.58 34.79
C THR A 24 21.38 44.63 34.26
N ARG A 25 22.31 43.83 34.81
CA ARG A 25 23.73 43.86 34.43
C ARG A 25 24.03 43.66 32.92
N GLU A 26 23.08 43.20 32.14
CA GLU A 26 23.29 42.87 30.72
C GLU A 26 22.26 43.52 29.74
N LYS A 27 21.10 43.92 30.22
CA LYS A 27 20.02 44.48 29.34
C LYS A 27 19.15 45.48 30.06
N VAL A 28 18.69 46.49 29.32
CA VAL A 28 17.70 47.48 29.79
C VAL A 28 16.30 47.04 29.28
N TYR A 29 15.35 46.91 30.19
CA TYR A 29 13.97 46.49 29.90
C TYR A 29 12.99 47.64 30.14
N SER A 30 12.02 47.77 29.24
CA SER A 30 10.91 48.68 29.44
C SER A 30 9.88 48.06 30.40
N VAL A 31 9.03 48.89 31.00
CA VAL A 31 7.93 48.42 31.89
C VAL A 31 7.00 47.46 31.09
N SER A 32 6.83 47.69 29.79
CA SER A 32 6.06 46.80 28.93
C SER A 32 6.72 45.40 28.77
N ASP A 33 8.05 45.36 28.67
CA ASP A 33 8.81 44.12 28.59
C ASP A 33 8.76 43.32 29.89
N VAL A 34 8.87 44.01 31.03
CA VAL A 34 8.73 43.39 32.37
C VAL A 34 7.34 42.78 32.52
N LYS A 35 6.27 43.49 32.19
CA LYS A 35 4.89 42.98 32.20
C LYS A 35 4.69 41.82 31.22
N ALA A 36 5.35 41.81 30.06
CA ALA A 36 5.29 40.73 29.13
C ALA A 36 6.02 39.46 29.69
N LEU A 37 7.17 39.67 30.34
CA LEU A 37 7.90 38.59 31.01
C LEU A 37 7.11 38.03 32.19
N GLU A 38 6.51 38.84 33.04
CA GLU A 38 5.64 38.39 34.14
C GLU A 38 4.47 37.53 33.63
N ARG A 39 3.80 37.95 32.55
CA ARG A 39 2.73 37.16 31.93
C ARG A 39 3.26 35.83 31.42
N ARG A 40 4.45 35.81 30.84
CA ARG A 40 5.08 34.61 30.33
C ARG A 40 5.49 33.64 31.46
N VAL A 41 6.02 34.18 32.55
CA VAL A 41 6.34 33.41 33.79
C VAL A 41 5.07 32.79 34.35
N ALA A 42 4.01 33.60 34.57
CA ALA A 42 2.75 33.08 35.10
C ALA A 42 2.11 32.00 34.19
N LYS A 43 2.27 32.14 32.89
CA LYS A 43 1.83 31.10 31.91
C LYS A 43 2.65 29.82 32.05
N LEU A 44 3.97 29.93 32.13
CA LEU A 44 4.87 28.77 32.27
C LEU A 44 4.66 28.05 33.62
N GLU A 45 4.38 28.79 34.69
CA GLU A 45 4.02 28.25 36.02
C GLU A 45 2.72 27.43 35.93
N LYS A 46 1.70 27.90 35.21
CA LYS A 46 0.46 27.14 34.95
C LYS A 46 0.73 25.87 34.16
N ILE A 47 1.53 25.95 33.10
CA ILE A 47 1.92 24.78 32.30
C ILE A 47 2.67 23.75 33.18
N ASN A 48 3.61 24.23 34.03
CA ASN A 48 4.35 23.36 34.92
C ASN A 48 3.44 22.71 35.98
N ALA A 49 2.46 23.43 36.49
CA ALA A 49 1.46 22.87 37.41
C ALA A 49 0.64 21.76 36.75
N ILE A 50 0.19 21.99 35.50
CA ILE A 50 -0.52 21.00 34.68
C ILE A 50 0.36 19.76 34.51
N LEU A 51 1.61 19.92 34.05
CA LEU A 51 2.53 18.81 33.79
C LEU A 51 2.86 17.98 35.02
N LYS A 52 2.82 18.58 36.24
CA LYS A 52 2.99 17.87 37.51
C LYS A 52 1.75 17.06 37.94
N THR A 53 0.58 17.48 37.51
CA THR A 53 -0.70 16.85 37.88
C THR A 53 -1.06 15.71 36.93
N VAL A 54 -0.57 15.75 35.66
CA VAL A 54 -0.91 14.78 34.65
C VAL A 54 -0.08 13.49 34.78
N PRO A 55 -0.69 12.29 34.74
CA PRO A 55 0.01 11.02 34.83
C PRO A 55 0.81 10.62 33.59
N CYS A 56 0.70 11.38 32.49
CA CYS A 56 1.34 11.11 31.20
C CYS A 56 2.36 12.19 30.82
N THR A 57 3.32 11.83 29.97
CA THR A 57 4.32 12.76 29.42
C THR A 57 3.85 13.38 28.11
N VAL A 58 4.50 14.47 27.68
CA VAL A 58 4.25 15.11 26.35
C VAL A 58 4.52 14.14 25.20
N HIS A 59 5.34 13.12 25.41
CA HIS A 59 5.66 12.08 24.43
C HIS A 59 4.74 10.84 24.50
N ALA A 60 3.77 10.82 25.42
CA ALA A 60 2.82 9.72 25.52
C ALA A 60 1.94 9.61 24.27
N PRO A 61 1.35 8.45 23.98
CA PRO A 61 0.40 8.28 22.89
C PRO A 61 -0.72 9.34 22.92
N LEU A 62 -1.14 9.79 21.74
CA LEU A 62 -2.14 10.87 21.63
C LEU A 62 -3.42 10.61 22.44
N ARG A 63 -3.85 9.34 22.52
CA ARG A 63 -5.04 8.94 23.28
C ARG A 63 -4.89 9.24 24.78
N GLU A 64 -3.78 8.84 25.37
CA GLU A 64 -3.50 9.10 26.80
C GLU A 64 -3.44 10.59 27.11
N ARG A 65 -2.83 11.39 26.22
CA ARG A 65 -2.79 12.86 26.34
C ARG A 65 -4.18 13.48 26.25
N LEU A 66 -5.06 12.97 25.38
CA LEU A 66 -6.43 13.44 25.24
C LEU A 66 -7.30 13.08 26.45
N ASP A 67 -7.15 11.88 26.98
CA ASP A 67 -7.86 11.43 28.19
C ASP A 67 -7.44 12.27 29.42
N ALA A 68 -6.15 12.59 29.53
CA ALA A 68 -5.63 13.48 30.58
C ALA A 68 -6.16 14.92 30.44
N LEU A 69 -6.25 15.45 29.23
CA LEU A 69 -6.86 16.75 28.94
C LEU A 69 -8.34 16.79 29.32
N GLU A 70 -9.07 15.72 29.10
CA GLU A 70 -10.49 15.61 29.47
C GLU A 70 -10.70 15.61 30.97
N GLN A 71 -9.83 14.94 31.73
CA GLN A 71 -9.89 14.91 33.22
C GLN A 71 -9.64 16.28 33.85
N LEU A 72 -8.76 17.10 33.25
CA LEU A 72 -8.44 18.43 33.75
C LEU A 72 -9.30 19.54 33.14
N HIS A 73 -10.26 19.18 32.31
CA HIS A 73 -11.18 20.14 31.68
C HIS A 73 -12.12 20.73 32.75
N GLY A 74 -12.00 22.01 33.00
CA GLY A 74 -12.75 22.73 34.04
C GLY A 74 -11.85 23.39 35.07
N ASP A 75 -10.68 22.83 35.35
CA ASP A 75 -9.71 23.41 36.28
C ASP A 75 -8.77 24.41 35.62
N TYR A 76 -8.50 24.22 34.33
CA TYR A 76 -7.63 25.07 33.52
C TYR A 76 -8.28 25.43 32.18
N ASP A 77 -7.83 26.53 31.58
CA ASP A 77 -8.29 26.92 30.26
C ASP A 77 -7.76 25.95 29.16
N VAL A 78 -8.60 25.69 28.16
CA VAL A 78 -8.31 24.72 27.09
C VAL A 78 -7.04 25.06 26.30
N HIS A 79 -6.72 26.37 26.18
CA HIS A 79 -5.53 26.79 25.42
C HIS A 79 -4.26 26.35 26.16
N THR A 80 -4.20 26.62 27.47
CA THR A 80 -3.05 26.27 28.34
C THR A 80 -2.91 24.75 28.47
N LEU A 81 -4.03 24.03 28.61
CA LEU A 81 -4.04 22.56 28.62
C LEU A 81 -3.48 21.95 27.33
N CYS A 82 -3.96 22.40 26.19
CA CYS A 82 -3.51 21.90 24.89
C CYS A 82 -2.03 22.23 24.64
N GLU A 83 -1.56 23.39 25.07
CA GLU A 83 -0.16 23.77 24.96
C GLU A 83 0.74 22.95 25.90
N ALA A 84 0.28 22.68 27.11
CA ALA A 84 1.03 21.89 28.11
C ALA A 84 1.32 20.46 27.62
N LEU A 85 0.37 19.82 26.92
CA LEU A 85 0.49 18.44 26.46
C LEU A 85 0.76 18.32 24.95
N ASP A 86 1.09 19.41 24.27
CA ASP A 86 1.36 19.47 22.83
C ASP A 86 0.26 18.78 21.98
N VAL A 87 -0.99 19.19 22.22
CA VAL A 87 -2.16 18.70 21.49
C VAL A 87 -2.84 19.88 20.79
N SER A 88 -3.15 19.74 19.49
CA SER A 88 -3.86 20.79 18.80
C SER A 88 -5.28 20.96 19.36
N ARG A 89 -5.76 22.20 19.50
CA ARG A 89 -7.14 22.50 19.95
C ARG A 89 -8.19 21.81 19.08
N GLY A 90 -7.94 21.74 17.77
CA GLY A 90 -8.84 21.04 16.83
C GLY A 90 -8.95 19.55 17.15
N THR A 91 -7.84 18.88 17.46
CA THR A 91 -7.81 17.47 17.87
C THR A 91 -8.57 17.26 19.17
N TYR A 92 -8.36 18.14 20.16
CA TYR A 92 -9.07 18.07 21.44
C TYR A 92 -10.59 18.27 21.31
N TYR A 93 -11.03 19.29 20.59
CA TYR A 93 -12.47 19.51 20.35
C TYR A 93 -13.10 18.39 19.52
N ASN A 94 -12.38 17.80 18.59
CA ASN A 94 -12.85 16.62 17.86
C ASN A 94 -12.99 15.40 18.78
N HIS A 95 -12.07 15.21 19.72
CA HIS A 95 -12.15 14.16 20.74
C HIS A 95 -13.38 14.33 21.61
N ILE A 96 -13.60 15.49 22.20
CA ILE A 96 -14.81 15.79 23.01
C ILE A 96 -16.10 15.61 22.20
N ARG A 97 -16.12 16.05 20.93
CA ARG A 97 -17.29 15.85 20.06
C ARG A 97 -17.56 14.40 19.75
N ARG A 98 -16.53 13.55 19.65
CA ARG A 98 -16.69 12.10 19.51
C ARG A 98 -17.23 11.46 20.79
N ASN A 99 -16.72 11.86 21.95
CA ASN A 99 -17.19 11.36 23.25
C ASN A 99 -18.64 11.79 23.56
N LYS A 100 -19.07 12.98 23.09
CA LYS A 100 -20.50 13.35 23.15
C LYS A 100 -21.42 12.48 22.27
N ARG A 101 -20.87 11.73 21.28
CA ARG A 101 -21.63 10.73 20.50
C ARG A 101 -21.97 9.46 21.32
N ASP A 102 -21.28 9.21 22.44
CA ASP A 102 -21.60 8.15 23.39
C ASP A 102 -22.81 8.48 24.29
N GLY A 103 -23.48 9.60 24.04
CA GLY A 103 -24.70 9.97 24.74
C GLY A 103 -25.82 8.95 24.54
N VAL A 104 -26.67 8.78 25.55
CA VAL A 104 -27.81 7.83 25.59
C VAL A 104 -28.64 7.88 24.31
N TRP A 105 -28.87 9.06 23.72
CA TRP A 105 -29.63 9.25 22.49
C TRP A 105 -28.99 8.60 21.26
N TYR A 106 -27.64 8.66 21.15
CA TYR A 106 -26.92 8.06 20.02
C TYR A 106 -26.96 6.52 20.12
N LYS A 107 -26.79 5.99 21.33
CA LYS A 107 -26.88 4.53 21.59
C LYS A 107 -28.30 4.00 21.34
N MET A 108 -29.34 4.75 21.76
CA MET A 108 -30.73 4.38 21.49
C MET A 108 -31.02 4.37 19.98
N ARG A 109 -30.54 5.38 19.25
CA ARG A 109 -30.72 5.46 17.80
C ARG A 109 -29.93 4.36 17.07
N GLU A 110 -28.73 4.03 17.55
CA GLU A 110 -27.94 2.93 17.00
C GLU A 110 -28.66 1.58 17.19
N GLU A 111 -29.21 1.34 18.35
CA GLU A 111 -29.96 0.10 18.62
C GLU A 111 -31.23 -0.02 17.77
N GLU A 112 -31.95 1.08 17.57
CA GLU A 112 -33.10 1.14 16.63
C GLU A 112 -32.65 0.73 15.21
N TYR A 113 -31.54 1.27 14.71
CA TYR A 113 -31.03 0.90 13.39
C TYR A 113 -30.48 -0.54 13.32
N ARG A 114 -29.95 -1.08 14.42
CA ARG A 114 -29.55 -2.49 14.51
C ARG A 114 -30.74 -3.41 14.29
N ILE A 115 -31.88 -3.09 14.91
CA ILE A 115 -33.13 -3.83 14.74
C ILE A 115 -33.63 -3.70 13.29
N LEU A 116 -33.77 -2.49 12.78
CA LEU A 116 -34.25 -2.22 11.43
C LEU A 116 -33.43 -2.90 10.34
N ILE A 117 -32.09 -2.83 10.45
CA ILE A 117 -31.16 -3.44 9.48
C ILE A 117 -31.26 -4.95 9.53
N ARG A 118 -31.35 -5.54 10.72
CA ARG A 118 -31.52 -6.97 10.91
C ARG A 118 -32.87 -7.46 10.33
N ASP A 119 -33.96 -6.74 10.60
CA ASP A 119 -35.27 -7.08 10.12
C ASP A 119 -35.35 -7.03 8.59
N VAL A 120 -34.86 -5.98 7.95
CA VAL A 120 -34.77 -5.89 6.49
C VAL A 120 -33.85 -6.99 5.93
N PHE A 121 -32.77 -7.35 6.60
CA PHE A 121 -31.84 -8.39 6.13
C PHE A 121 -32.53 -9.76 6.09
N TYR A 122 -33.34 -10.11 7.12
CA TYR A 122 -34.07 -11.38 7.17
C TYR A 122 -35.33 -11.36 6.31
N GLU A 123 -36.05 -10.23 6.23
CA GLU A 123 -37.23 -10.06 5.35
C GLU A 123 -36.89 -10.38 3.88
N PHE A 124 -35.69 -10.07 3.45
CA PHE A 124 -35.19 -10.34 2.09
C PHE A 124 -34.27 -11.58 2.02
N ASP A 125 -34.52 -12.59 2.84
CA ASP A 125 -33.83 -13.88 2.82
C ASP A 125 -32.31 -13.78 2.80
N GLN A 126 -31.76 -12.78 3.50
CA GLN A 126 -30.29 -12.55 3.63
C GLN A 126 -29.57 -12.25 2.29
N VAL A 127 -30.30 -11.91 1.24
CA VAL A 127 -29.72 -11.65 -0.11
C VAL A 127 -29.18 -10.23 -0.23
N LEU A 128 -29.66 -9.28 0.60
CA LEU A 128 -29.32 -7.87 0.47
C LEU A 128 -28.01 -7.55 1.17
N GLY A 129 -27.11 -6.84 0.45
CA GLY A 129 -25.95 -6.20 1.03
C GLY A 129 -26.23 -4.74 1.43
N ALA A 130 -25.30 -4.09 2.13
CA ALA A 130 -25.44 -2.77 2.73
C ALA A 130 -26.05 -1.69 1.82
N ASN A 131 -25.66 -1.64 0.53
CA ASN A 131 -26.20 -0.66 -0.41
C ASN A 131 -27.70 -0.85 -0.66
N LYS A 132 -28.15 -2.10 -0.77
CA LYS A 132 -29.56 -2.42 -1.02
C LYS A 132 -30.41 -2.23 0.23
N ILE A 133 -29.93 -2.64 1.41
CA ILE A 133 -30.57 -2.39 2.69
C ILE A 133 -30.72 -0.88 2.92
N CYS A 134 -29.67 -0.10 2.63
CA CYS A 134 -29.73 1.36 2.71
C CYS A 134 -30.80 1.94 1.78
N ALA A 135 -30.98 1.41 0.58
CA ALA A 135 -32.02 1.86 -0.35
C ALA A 135 -33.43 1.56 0.20
N VAL A 136 -33.67 0.35 0.72
CA VAL A 136 -34.94 -0.04 1.34
C VAL A 136 -35.26 0.82 2.56
N LEU A 137 -34.27 1.08 3.43
CA LEU A 137 -34.47 1.92 4.60
C LEU A 137 -34.77 3.38 4.23
N LYS A 138 -34.16 3.91 3.17
CA LYS A 138 -34.47 5.25 2.66
C LYS A 138 -35.89 5.34 2.10
N GLU A 139 -36.34 4.33 1.39
CA GLU A 139 -37.71 4.22 0.88
C GLU A 139 -38.72 4.17 2.03
N ARG A 140 -38.36 3.57 3.16
CA ARG A 140 -39.15 3.56 4.40
C ARG A 140 -39.03 4.84 5.24
N GLY A 141 -38.34 5.89 4.72
CA GLY A 141 -38.22 7.20 5.37
C GLY A 141 -37.05 7.34 6.34
N HIS A 142 -36.15 6.38 6.43
CA HIS A 142 -34.99 6.43 7.32
C HIS A 142 -33.78 7.07 6.65
N ALA A 143 -33.19 8.11 7.26
CA ALA A 143 -32.00 8.81 6.76
C ALA A 143 -30.73 8.06 7.17
N VAL A 144 -30.26 7.12 6.33
CA VAL A 144 -29.04 6.33 6.57
C VAL A 144 -28.07 6.38 5.39
N THR A 145 -26.79 6.09 5.66
CA THR A 145 -25.77 5.98 4.63
C THR A 145 -25.34 4.52 4.44
N PRO A 146 -24.92 4.10 3.23
CA PRO A 146 -24.45 2.74 2.99
C PRO A 146 -23.29 2.33 3.89
N LYS A 147 -22.41 3.30 4.23
CA LYS A 147 -21.27 3.07 5.12
C LYS A 147 -21.71 2.75 6.55
N TYR A 148 -22.74 3.45 7.05
CA TYR A 148 -23.30 3.20 8.38
C TYR A 148 -23.99 1.84 8.45
N VAL A 149 -24.78 1.50 7.41
CA VAL A 149 -25.42 0.17 7.30
C VAL A 149 -24.37 -0.94 7.25
N ALA A 150 -23.29 -0.75 6.48
CA ALA A 150 -22.20 -1.73 6.39
C ALA A 150 -21.50 -1.95 7.74
N CYS A 151 -21.27 -0.89 8.51
CA CYS A 151 -20.68 -0.97 9.85
C CYS A 151 -21.59 -1.79 10.80
N ILE A 152 -22.89 -1.50 10.84
CA ILE A 152 -23.84 -2.24 11.69
C ILE A 152 -23.97 -3.70 11.23
N MET A 153 -23.98 -3.97 9.92
CA MET A 153 -24.00 -5.35 9.41
C MET A 153 -22.76 -6.14 9.84
N ASP A 154 -21.59 -5.50 9.81
CA ASP A 154 -20.33 -6.11 10.25
C ASP A 154 -20.34 -6.41 11.75
N ASP A 155 -20.80 -5.45 12.56
CA ASP A 155 -20.96 -5.59 14.01
C ASP A 155 -21.96 -6.70 14.40
N LEU A 156 -23.03 -6.88 13.60
CA LEU A 156 -24.04 -7.93 13.79
C LEU A 156 -23.65 -9.26 13.14
N GLY A 157 -22.50 -9.34 12.45
CA GLY A 157 -22.07 -10.53 11.72
C GLY A 157 -22.98 -10.88 10.53
N LEU A 158 -23.72 -9.90 9.98
CA LEU A 158 -24.64 -10.11 8.86
C LEU A 158 -23.87 -10.03 7.52
N ALA A 159 -23.78 -11.16 6.83
CA ALA A 159 -23.16 -11.25 5.50
C ALA A 159 -24.18 -11.73 4.47
N SER A 160 -24.32 -10.99 3.35
CA SER A 160 -25.24 -11.42 2.30
C SER A 160 -24.82 -12.75 1.68
N ILE A 161 -25.78 -13.60 1.31
CA ILE A 161 -25.56 -14.93 0.72
C ILE A 161 -24.60 -14.87 -0.49
N ARG A 162 -24.59 -13.78 -1.28
CA ARG A 162 -23.64 -13.58 -2.38
C ARG A 162 -22.19 -13.46 -1.90
N THR A 163 -21.97 -12.86 -0.74
CA THR A 163 -20.64 -12.74 -0.14
C THR A 163 -20.18 -14.11 0.35
N ASP A 164 -21.06 -14.89 0.95
CA ASP A 164 -20.72 -16.21 1.44
C ASP A 164 -20.52 -17.21 0.31
N ALA A 165 -21.33 -17.18 -0.76
CA ALA A 165 -21.12 -17.98 -1.95
C ALA A 165 -19.73 -17.74 -2.58
N LYS A 166 -19.26 -16.50 -2.57
CA LYS A 166 -17.90 -16.17 -3.02
C LYS A 166 -16.84 -16.69 -2.06
N ARG A 167 -17.04 -16.57 -0.75
CA ARG A 167 -16.12 -17.12 0.29
C ARG A 167 -16.06 -18.65 0.23
N ILE A 168 -17.21 -19.32 0.07
CA ILE A 168 -17.28 -20.79 -0.07
C ILE A 168 -16.57 -21.21 -1.36
N TYR A 169 -16.82 -20.53 -2.48
CA TYR A 169 -16.15 -20.81 -3.74
C TYR A 169 -14.63 -20.59 -3.66
N ASP A 170 -14.19 -19.50 -3.00
CA ASP A 170 -12.76 -19.19 -2.81
C ASP A 170 -12.08 -20.12 -1.78
N SER A 171 -12.83 -20.64 -0.79
CA SER A 171 -12.32 -21.59 0.22
C SER A 171 -12.18 -23.02 -0.32
N GLN A 172 -13.07 -23.43 -1.24
CA GLN A 172 -13.01 -24.74 -1.89
C GLN A 172 -11.88 -24.82 -2.94
N ARG A 173 -11.40 -23.70 -3.47
CA ARG A 173 -10.20 -23.65 -4.27
C ARG A 173 -8.99 -23.75 -3.34
N LYS A 174 -8.26 -24.86 -3.38
CA LYS A 174 -6.88 -24.91 -2.84
C LYS A 174 -6.12 -23.76 -3.49
N LYS A 175 -5.90 -22.66 -2.76
CA LYS A 175 -5.10 -21.53 -3.25
C LYS A 175 -3.71 -22.07 -3.53
N PRO A 176 -3.19 -21.93 -4.76
CA PRO A 176 -1.84 -22.40 -5.05
C PRO A 176 -0.88 -21.75 -4.04
N SER A 177 -0.13 -22.58 -3.35
CA SER A 177 0.88 -22.13 -2.39
C SER A 177 2.11 -21.58 -3.12
N ASN A 178 2.93 -20.81 -2.43
CA ASN A 178 4.24 -20.46 -2.93
C ASN A 178 5.17 -21.68 -2.76
N ILE A 179 5.27 -22.53 -3.81
CA ILE A 179 6.11 -23.70 -3.80
C ILE A 179 7.59 -23.32 -3.90
N LEU A 180 7.88 -22.20 -4.60
CA LEU A 180 9.24 -21.74 -4.83
C LEU A 180 9.93 -21.20 -3.56
N GLN A 181 9.19 -20.61 -2.62
CA GLN A 181 9.68 -20.10 -1.31
C GLN A 181 10.97 -19.27 -1.38
N GLN A 182 11.16 -18.49 -2.45
CA GLN A 182 12.39 -17.72 -2.74
C GLN A 182 13.65 -18.57 -3.00
N GLN A 183 13.51 -19.84 -3.24
CA GLN A 183 14.60 -20.70 -3.69
C GLN A 183 14.82 -20.49 -5.20
N PHE A 184 15.61 -19.47 -5.55
CA PHE A 184 15.92 -19.14 -6.95
C PHE A 184 17.08 -19.92 -7.55
N THR A 185 17.54 -20.95 -6.87
CA THR A 185 18.52 -21.93 -7.36
C THR A 185 17.77 -23.14 -7.89
N CYS A 186 17.95 -23.44 -9.16
CA CYS A 186 17.40 -24.62 -9.81
C CYS A 186 18.55 -25.51 -10.30
N GLN A 187 18.44 -26.82 -10.15
CA GLN A 187 19.53 -27.74 -10.47
C GLN A 187 19.60 -28.10 -11.95
N ALA A 188 18.51 -27.93 -12.69
CA ALA A 188 18.41 -28.32 -14.09
C ALA A 188 17.47 -27.40 -14.89
N PRO A 189 17.67 -27.25 -16.20
CA PRO A 189 16.74 -26.59 -17.10
C PRO A 189 15.36 -27.27 -17.10
N ASN A 190 14.33 -26.49 -17.40
CA ASN A 190 12.93 -26.94 -17.55
C ASN A 190 12.33 -27.61 -16.29
N LYS A 191 12.79 -27.25 -15.10
CA LYS A 191 12.19 -27.65 -13.82
C LYS A 191 11.28 -26.56 -13.26
N VAL A 192 11.70 -25.31 -13.36
CA VAL A 192 10.95 -24.16 -12.87
C VAL A 192 10.99 -23.06 -13.93
N TRP A 193 9.83 -22.63 -14.36
CA TRP A 193 9.67 -21.45 -15.19
C TRP A 193 9.04 -20.32 -14.36
N ILE A 194 9.54 -19.12 -14.56
CA ILE A 194 9.03 -17.91 -13.91
C ILE A 194 8.48 -16.96 -14.95
N SER A 195 7.38 -16.30 -14.64
CA SER A 195 6.69 -15.38 -15.55
C SER A 195 6.22 -14.11 -14.87
N ASP A 196 6.24 -13.05 -15.64
CA ASP A 196 5.68 -11.76 -15.23
C ASP A 196 5.31 -10.91 -16.46
N VAL A 197 4.54 -9.85 -16.22
CA VAL A 197 4.11 -8.91 -17.24
C VAL A 197 4.53 -7.50 -16.87
N THR A 198 5.27 -6.85 -17.77
CA THR A 198 5.56 -5.42 -17.63
C THR A 198 4.78 -4.61 -18.65
N CYS A 199 4.59 -3.32 -18.38
CA CYS A 199 4.00 -2.39 -19.33
C CYS A 199 5.02 -1.35 -19.79
N PHE A 200 4.85 -0.89 -21.02
CA PHE A 200 5.61 0.16 -21.64
C PHE A 200 4.71 1.05 -22.49
N LYS A 201 4.82 2.36 -22.31
CA LYS A 201 4.07 3.33 -23.11
C LYS A 201 4.86 3.66 -24.37
N PHE A 202 4.27 3.36 -25.52
CA PHE A 202 4.81 3.72 -26.83
C PHE A 202 3.79 4.57 -27.57
N GLY A 203 4.17 5.79 -27.92
CA GLY A 203 3.23 6.78 -28.43
C GLY A 203 2.11 7.04 -27.41
N ASN A 204 0.86 7.00 -27.89
CA ASN A 204 -0.33 7.17 -27.05
C ASN A 204 -0.90 5.85 -26.51
N HIS A 205 -0.24 4.71 -26.72
CA HIS A 205 -0.73 3.40 -26.36
C HIS A 205 0.15 2.70 -25.34
N TRP A 206 -0.49 1.94 -24.45
CA TRP A 206 0.20 1.04 -23.53
C TRP A 206 0.35 -0.33 -24.20
N PHE A 207 1.55 -0.88 -24.10
CA PHE A 207 1.87 -2.25 -24.51
C PHE A 207 2.26 -3.06 -23.27
N TYR A 208 1.82 -4.30 -23.25
CA TYR A 208 2.11 -5.26 -22.18
C TYR A 208 3.02 -6.34 -22.74
N ILE A 209 4.18 -6.49 -22.13
CA ILE A 209 5.20 -7.47 -22.50
C ILE A 209 5.17 -8.58 -21.47
N CYS A 210 4.70 -9.76 -21.85
CA CYS A 210 4.76 -10.95 -21.03
C CYS A 210 6.01 -11.74 -21.40
N ALA A 211 6.79 -12.16 -20.40
CA ALA A 211 7.97 -13.00 -20.60
C ALA A 211 7.94 -14.21 -19.67
N ILE A 212 8.51 -15.30 -20.13
CA ILE A 212 8.76 -16.52 -19.35
C ILE A 212 10.26 -16.82 -19.40
N LEU A 213 10.86 -16.98 -18.25
CA LEU A 213 12.26 -17.35 -18.08
C LEU A 213 12.38 -18.75 -17.45
N ASP A 214 13.34 -19.52 -17.93
CA ASP A 214 13.83 -20.68 -17.22
C ASP A 214 14.66 -20.26 -16.01
N LEU A 215 14.32 -20.76 -14.83
CA LEU A 215 14.96 -20.33 -13.59
C LEU A 215 16.42 -20.80 -13.48
N TYR A 216 16.77 -21.93 -14.08
CA TYR A 216 18.13 -22.45 -14.09
C TYR A 216 19.08 -21.57 -14.90
N SER A 217 18.76 -21.41 -16.19
CA SER A 217 19.62 -20.72 -17.14
C SER A 217 19.39 -19.21 -17.21
N ARG A 218 18.30 -18.71 -16.61
CA ARG A 218 17.83 -17.32 -16.77
C ARG A 218 17.45 -16.98 -18.22
N MET A 219 17.37 -17.96 -19.09
CA MET A 219 17.02 -17.76 -20.50
C MET A 219 15.56 -17.36 -20.65
N VAL A 220 15.29 -16.35 -21.46
CA VAL A 220 13.94 -16.01 -21.90
C VAL A 220 13.51 -17.02 -22.94
N ILE A 221 12.56 -17.87 -22.59
CA ILE A 221 12.08 -18.99 -23.41
C ILE A 221 10.75 -18.69 -24.11
N GLY A 222 10.02 -17.69 -23.63
CA GLY A 222 8.78 -17.21 -24.22
C GLY A 222 8.63 -15.71 -24.02
N CYS A 223 8.19 -15.01 -25.05
CA CYS A 223 7.83 -13.61 -24.95
C CYS A 223 6.72 -13.26 -25.96
N HIS A 224 5.74 -12.51 -25.51
CA HIS A 224 4.68 -11.97 -26.36
C HIS A 224 4.32 -10.55 -25.92
N ILE A 225 3.87 -9.71 -26.90
CA ILE A 225 3.51 -8.33 -26.66
C ILE A 225 2.04 -8.14 -27.04
N GLY A 226 1.23 -7.62 -26.13
CA GLY A 226 -0.19 -7.35 -26.33
C GLY A 226 -0.55 -5.90 -26.00
N LYS A 227 -1.77 -5.50 -26.40
CA LYS A 227 -2.36 -4.19 -26.06
C LYS A 227 -3.13 -4.22 -24.74
N SER A 228 -3.26 -5.38 -24.11
CA SER A 228 -3.93 -5.56 -22.82
C SER A 228 -3.24 -6.63 -22.00
N ASN A 229 -3.26 -6.47 -20.66
CA ASN A 229 -2.82 -7.51 -19.73
C ASN A 229 -3.97 -8.53 -19.58
N SER A 230 -3.92 -9.59 -20.35
CA SER A 230 -5.00 -10.56 -20.48
C SER A 230 -4.52 -12.01 -20.43
N SER A 231 -5.43 -12.93 -20.13
CA SER A 231 -5.13 -14.36 -20.15
C SER A 231 -4.76 -14.87 -21.54
N GLN A 232 -5.20 -14.18 -22.62
CA GLN A 232 -4.79 -14.48 -24.00
C GLN A 232 -3.30 -14.17 -24.21
N LEU A 233 -2.82 -13.01 -23.70
CA LEU A 233 -1.40 -12.65 -23.75
C LEU A 233 -0.53 -13.70 -23.06
N LEU A 234 -0.91 -14.09 -21.82
CA LEU A 234 -0.20 -15.10 -21.06
C LEU A 234 -0.22 -16.46 -21.76
N GLY A 235 -1.38 -16.86 -22.28
CA GLY A 235 -1.55 -18.11 -23.00
C GLY A 235 -0.75 -18.19 -24.30
N ALA A 236 -0.61 -17.09 -25.04
CA ALA A 236 0.24 -17.02 -26.22
C ALA A 236 1.73 -17.13 -25.87
N THR A 237 2.14 -16.47 -24.77
CA THR A 237 3.52 -16.56 -24.25
C THR A 237 3.87 -17.95 -23.77
N LEU A 238 2.96 -18.59 -23.02
CA LEU A 238 3.12 -19.98 -22.53
C LEU A 238 3.24 -20.96 -23.69
N ARG A 239 2.36 -20.88 -24.68
CA ARG A 239 2.40 -21.74 -25.88
C ARG A 239 3.75 -21.63 -26.58
N LYS A 240 4.26 -20.41 -26.82
CA LYS A 240 5.57 -20.20 -27.44
C LYS A 240 6.70 -20.82 -26.63
N ALA A 241 6.67 -20.75 -25.29
CA ALA A 241 7.64 -21.39 -24.44
C ALA A 241 7.56 -22.91 -24.51
N CYS A 242 6.34 -23.48 -24.50
CA CYS A 242 6.13 -24.92 -24.62
C CYS A 242 6.57 -25.47 -25.98
N GLU A 243 6.26 -24.79 -27.07
CA GLU A 243 6.68 -25.15 -28.43
C GLU A 243 8.21 -25.17 -28.57
N SER A 244 8.91 -24.23 -27.92
CA SER A 244 10.37 -24.14 -27.97
C SER A 244 11.08 -25.16 -27.07
N ARG A 245 10.45 -25.61 -25.98
CA ARG A 245 11.10 -26.36 -24.92
C ARG A 245 10.58 -27.78 -24.67
N ASN A 246 9.36 -28.05 -25.13
CA ASN A 246 8.65 -29.32 -24.90
C ASN A 246 8.80 -29.84 -23.47
N PRO A 247 8.34 -29.09 -22.45
CA PRO A 247 8.61 -29.40 -21.04
C PRO A 247 7.92 -30.68 -20.62
N SER A 248 8.57 -31.45 -19.71
CA SER A 248 7.97 -32.63 -19.08
C SER A 248 6.87 -32.21 -18.09
N ALA A 249 5.92 -33.11 -17.84
CA ALA A 249 4.91 -32.90 -16.78
C ALA A 249 5.58 -32.72 -15.41
N GLY A 250 4.94 -31.95 -14.53
CA GLY A 250 5.45 -31.62 -13.20
C GLY A 250 6.33 -30.37 -13.14
N LEU A 251 6.58 -29.69 -14.28
CA LEU A 251 7.26 -28.41 -14.29
C LEU A 251 6.52 -27.39 -13.42
N ILE A 252 7.24 -26.68 -12.55
CA ILE A 252 6.68 -25.62 -11.71
C ILE A 252 6.62 -24.31 -12.51
N PHE A 253 5.42 -23.76 -12.66
CA PHE A 253 5.19 -22.44 -13.27
C PHE A 253 4.93 -21.41 -12.19
N HIS A 254 5.87 -20.52 -11.92
CA HIS A 254 5.79 -19.48 -10.89
C HIS A 254 5.45 -18.12 -11.47
N SER A 255 4.53 -17.39 -10.83
CA SER A 255 4.16 -16.02 -11.21
C SER A 255 3.67 -15.23 -10.00
N ASP A 256 3.37 -13.95 -10.21
CA ASP A 256 2.61 -13.15 -9.27
C ASP A 256 1.13 -13.61 -9.20
N ARG A 257 0.36 -12.96 -8.29
CA ARG A 257 -1.10 -13.21 -8.14
C ARG A 257 -1.95 -12.33 -9.06
N GLY A 258 -1.41 -11.85 -10.17
CA GLY A 258 -2.16 -11.06 -11.15
C GLY A 258 -3.42 -11.79 -11.63
N ARG A 259 -4.51 -11.02 -11.82
CA ARG A 259 -5.79 -11.60 -12.27
C ARG A 259 -5.68 -12.51 -13.51
N PRO A 260 -4.87 -12.18 -14.55
CA PRO A 260 -4.72 -13.06 -15.70
C PRO A 260 -4.13 -14.44 -15.35
N TYR A 261 -3.15 -14.51 -14.42
CA TYR A 261 -2.55 -15.78 -13.97
C TYR A 261 -3.50 -16.66 -13.16
N CYS A 262 -4.49 -16.04 -12.49
CA CYS A 262 -5.51 -16.75 -11.70
C CYS A 262 -6.79 -17.05 -12.51
N SER A 263 -6.84 -16.72 -13.80
CA SER A 263 -8.00 -16.95 -14.66
C SER A 263 -8.20 -18.44 -14.96
N LYS A 264 -9.46 -18.87 -15.05
CA LYS A 264 -9.80 -20.26 -15.40
C LYS A 264 -9.15 -20.69 -16.73
N SER A 265 -9.15 -19.79 -17.73
CA SER A 265 -8.58 -20.05 -19.04
C SER A 265 -7.07 -20.28 -19.00
N PHE A 266 -6.34 -19.56 -18.13
CA PHE A 266 -4.89 -19.77 -18.00
C PHE A 266 -4.56 -21.03 -17.20
N LEU A 267 -5.32 -21.27 -16.11
CA LEU A 267 -5.17 -22.49 -15.30
C LEU A 267 -5.38 -23.77 -16.11
N SER A 268 -6.44 -23.80 -16.92
CA SER A 268 -6.70 -24.92 -17.84
C SER A 268 -5.54 -25.18 -18.81
N LYS A 269 -4.84 -24.12 -19.26
CA LYS A 269 -3.65 -24.28 -20.09
C LYS A 269 -2.45 -24.86 -19.34
N LEU A 270 -2.22 -24.44 -18.09
CA LEU A 270 -1.17 -25.03 -17.25
C LEU A 270 -1.44 -26.52 -17.03
N GLU A 271 -2.69 -26.88 -16.74
CA GLU A 271 -3.12 -28.25 -16.56
C GLU A 271 -2.94 -29.10 -17.83
N GLN A 272 -3.29 -28.54 -19.01
CA GLN A 272 -3.08 -29.18 -20.30
C GLN A 272 -1.61 -29.53 -20.56
N TYR A 273 -0.68 -28.68 -20.11
CA TYR A 273 0.76 -28.95 -20.20
C TYR A 273 1.31 -29.72 -19.00
N GLY A 274 0.48 -30.19 -18.07
CA GLY A 274 0.90 -30.91 -16.87
C GLY A 274 1.75 -30.08 -15.91
N MET A 275 1.61 -28.76 -15.92
CA MET A 275 2.39 -27.84 -15.08
C MET A 275 1.77 -27.61 -13.71
N VAL A 276 2.61 -27.43 -12.71
CA VAL A 276 2.19 -27.12 -11.33
C VAL A 276 2.28 -25.61 -11.11
N GLN A 277 1.16 -24.96 -10.79
CA GLN A 277 1.16 -23.53 -10.50
C GLN A 277 1.75 -23.23 -9.14
N SER A 278 2.66 -22.27 -9.08
CA SER A 278 3.19 -21.63 -7.87
C SER A 278 2.94 -20.12 -7.92
N LEU A 279 2.47 -19.52 -6.83
CA LEU A 279 2.16 -18.09 -6.78
C LEU A 279 2.95 -17.39 -5.68
N SER A 280 3.51 -16.23 -5.99
CA SER A 280 4.15 -15.34 -5.01
C SER A 280 3.23 -15.01 -3.84
N ARG A 281 3.79 -14.78 -2.66
CA ARG A 281 3.04 -14.33 -1.49
C ARG A 281 2.55 -12.90 -1.68
N THR A 282 1.37 -12.59 -1.19
CA THR A 282 0.82 -11.24 -1.24
C THR A 282 1.73 -10.26 -0.49
N GLY A 283 2.11 -9.15 -1.15
CA GLY A 283 2.96 -8.12 -0.54
C GLY A 283 4.45 -8.48 -0.39
N LYS A 284 4.92 -9.54 -1.06
CA LYS A 284 6.34 -9.94 -1.10
C LYS A 284 6.88 -9.85 -2.53
N PRO A 285 7.30 -8.66 -2.99
CA PRO A 285 7.84 -8.47 -4.34
C PRO A 285 9.06 -9.35 -4.62
N HIS A 286 9.91 -9.57 -3.63
CA HIS A 286 11.09 -10.42 -3.77
C HIS A 286 10.82 -11.87 -4.19
N ASP A 287 9.57 -12.34 -4.10
CA ASP A 287 9.19 -13.66 -4.56
C ASP A 287 9.28 -13.79 -6.10
N ASN A 288 9.40 -12.66 -6.85
CA ASN A 288 9.61 -12.64 -8.31
C ASN A 288 10.81 -11.77 -8.75
N ALA A 289 11.81 -11.63 -7.87
CA ALA A 289 12.96 -10.75 -8.04
C ALA A 289 13.74 -10.98 -9.36
N VAL A 290 13.75 -12.21 -9.88
CA VAL A 290 14.42 -12.53 -11.15
C VAL A 290 13.74 -11.87 -12.33
N MET A 291 12.41 -11.88 -12.38
CA MET A 291 11.63 -11.21 -13.43
C MET A 291 11.74 -9.68 -13.33
N GLU A 292 11.69 -9.15 -12.09
CA GLU A 292 11.89 -7.72 -11.85
C GLU A 292 13.26 -7.25 -12.36
N SER A 293 14.32 -8.02 -12.08
CA SER A 293 15.67 -7.76 -12.57
C SER A 293 15.76 -7.80 -14.10
N PHE A 294 15.13 -8.80 -14.74
CA PHE A 294 15.08 -8.91 -16.19
C PHE A 294 14.39 -7.71 -16.82
N PHE A 295 13.18 -7.36 -16.38
CA PHE A 295 12.44 -6.24 -16.94
C PHE A 295 13.11 -4.89 -16.68
N SER A 296 13.73 -4.72 -15.51
CA SER A 296 14.52 -3.53 -15.21
C SER A 296 15.70 -3.39 -16.19
N SER A 297 16.39 -4.48 -16.49
CA SER A 297 17.50 -4.49 -17.47
C SER A 297 16.97 -4.19 -18.88
N MET A 298 15.91 -4.84 -19.33
CA MET A 298 15.32 -4.60 -20.65
C MET A 298 14.88 -3.14 -20.83
N LYS A 299 14.24 -2.56 -19.83
CA LYS A 299 13.83 -1.15 -19.87
C LYS A 299 15.03 -0.21 -19.97
N ARG A 300 16.03 -0.38 -19.11
CA ARG A 300 17.20 0.50 -19.05
C ARG A 300 18.15 0.33 -20.24
N GLU A 301 18.35 -0.91 -20.69
CA GLU A 301 19.34 -1.23 -21.71
C GLU A 301 18.80 -1.07 -23.15
N SER A 302 17.47 -1.19 -23.34
CA SER A 302 16.83 -1.12 -24.65
C SER A 302 15.67 -0.13 -24.72
N LEU A 303 14.58 -0.34 -23.97
CA LEU A 303 13.31 0.36 -24.22
C LEU A 303 13.39 1.87 -24.01
N TYR A 304 14.15 2.34 -23.01
CA TYR A 304 14.31 3.77 -22.72
C TYR A 304 15.44 4.44 -23.51
N ARG A 305 16.25 3.65 -24.24
CA ARG A 305 17.41 4.17 -24.98
C ARG A 305 17.17 4.27 -26.47
N ARG A 306 16.07 3.73 -26.97
CA ARG A 306 15.74 3.69 -28.40
C ARG A 306 14.44 4.40 -28.66
N GLU A 307 14.39 5.14 -29.75
CA GLU A 307 13.16 5.62 -30.34
C GLU A 307 12.64 4.59 -31.34
N TYR A 308 11.35 4.35 -31.31
CA TYR A 308 10.70 3.38 -32.18
C TYR A 308 9.78 4.12 -33.16
N PRO A 309 10.04 4.09 -34.49
CA PRO A 309 9.21 4.79 -35.45
C PRO A 309 7.84 4.15 -35.67
N SER A 310 7.67 2.88 -35.31
CA SER A 310 6.41 2.14 -35.47
C SER A 310 6.25 1.03 -34.43
N GLU A 311 5.01 0.51 -34.28
CA GLU A 311 4.72 -0.66 -33.45
C GLU A 311 5.55 -1.89 -33.89
N THR A 312 5.73 -2.07 -35.18
CA THR A 312 6.54 -3.16 -35.77
C THR A 312 8.01 -3.01 -35.35
N ALA A 313 8.57 -1.80 -35.42
CA ALA A 313 9.93 -1.51 -34.96
C ALA A 313 10.09 -1.75 -33.45
N PHE A 314 9.09 -1.35 -32.65
CA PHE A 314 9.08 -1.63 -31.21
C PHE A 314 9.09 -3.14 -30.91
N ARG A 315 8.21 -3.92 -31.57
CA ARG A 315 8.15 -5.38 -31.41
C ARG A 315 9.47 -6.06 -31.82
N LYS A 316 10.06 -5.60 -32.90
CA LYS A 316 11.37 -6.05 -33.39
C LYS A 316 12.46 -5.73 -32.36
N GLY A 317 12.49 -4.51 -31.82
CA GLY A 317 13.47 -4.10 -30.81
C GLY A 317 13.40 -4.91 -29.52
N VAL A 318 12.18 -5.32 -29.09
CA VAL A 318 12.01 -6.24 -27.94
C VAL A 318 12.60 -7.62 -28.29
N SER A 319 12.32 -8.13 -29.49
CA SER A 319 12.84 -9.45 -29.90
C SER A 319 14.38 -9.45 -30.00
N GLU A 320 14.95 -8.40 -30.57
CA GLU A 320 16.43 -8.21 -30.65
C GLU A 320 17.07 -8.13 -29.26
N TYR A 321 16.40 -7.45 -28.31
CA TYR A 321 16.90 -7.42 -26.94
C TYR A 321 16.88 -8.79 -26.29
N ILE A 322 15.84 -9.59 -26.48
CA ILE A 322 15.74 -10.95 -25.95
C ILE A 322 16.85 -11.83 -26.53
N GLU A 323 17.10 -11.74 -27.83
CA GLU A 323 18.22 -12.47 -28.45
C GLU A 323 19.54 -12.04 -27.86
N PHE A 324 19.81 -10.74 -27.74
CA PHE A 324 21.01 -10.20 -27.09
C PHE A 324 21.13 -10.68 -25.65
N TYR A 325 20.04 -10.63 -24.86
CA TYR A 325 20.00 -11.08 -23.48
C TYR A 325 20.36 -12.55 -23.34
N ASN A 326 19.84 -13.39 -24.21
CA ASN A 326 20.05 -14.83 -24.18
C ASN A 326 21.44 -15.25 -24.67
N THR A 327 21.98 -14.58 -25.70
CA THR A 327 23.15 -15.08 -26.45
C THR A 327 24.42 -14.25 -26.29
N LYS A 328 24.30 -12.97 -25.93
CA LYS A 328 25.44 -12.04 -25.91
C LYS A 328 25.68 -11.36 -24.56
N ARG A 329 24.62 -11.19 -23.76
CA ARG A 329 24.71 -10.48 -22.49
C ARG A 329 25.28 -11.38 -21.38
N PRO A 330 26.45 -11.05 -20.77
CA PRO A 330 26.98 -11.81 -19.64
C PRO A 330 26.20 -11.53 -18.36
N HIS A 331 25.98 -12.53 -17.52
CA HIS A 331 25.24 -12.44 -16.28
C HIS A 331 26.11 -12.78 -15.07
N ARG A 332 26.15 -11.89 -14.08
CA ARG A 332 26.93 -12.12 -12.85
C ARG A 332 26.48 -13.39 -12.11
N SER A 333 25.18 -13.62 -12.05
CA SER A 333 24.61 -14.81 -11.40
C SER A 333 24.90 -16.13 -12.14
N LEU A 334 25.36 -16.05 -13.38
CA LEU A 334 25.75 -17.19 -14.22
C LEU A 334 27.26 -17.26 -14.44
N GLN A 335 28.04 -16.78 -13.49
CA GLN A 335 29.52 -16.73 -13.60
C GLN A 335 30.01 -15.99 -14.85
N HIS A 336 29.34 -14.88 -15.17
CA HIS A 336 29.60 -14.06 -16.37
C HIS A 336 29.38 -14.78 -17.72
N LYS A 337 28.73 -15.95 -17.74
CA LYS A 337 28.24 -16.60 -18.96
C LYS A 337 26.93 -15.97 -19.42
N THR A 338 26.64 -16.13 -20.70
CA THR A 338 25.29 -15.87 -21.20
C THR A 338 24.33 -16.97 -20.79
N PRO A 339 23.01 -16.72 -20.74
CA PRO A 339 22.00 -17.76 -20.52
C PRO A 339 22.19 -19.00 -21.42
N ALA A 340 22.43 -18.79 -22.71
CA ALA A 340 22.65 -19.89 -23.67
C ALA A 340 23.91 -20.69 -23.35
N GLN A 341 25.04 -20.03 -23.08
CA GLN A 341 26.28 -20.71 -22.71
C GLN A 341 26.16 -21.48 -21.40
N PHE A 342 25.44 -20.91 -20.42
CA PHE A 342 25.25 -21.58 -19.13
C PHE A 342 24.38 -22.83 -19.26
N GLU A 343 23.35 -22.78 -20.08
CA GLU A 343 22.47 -23.93 -20.33
C GLU A 343 23.16 -24.98 -21.18
N GLN A 344 23.92 -24.57 -22.21
CA GLN A 344 24.71 -25.49 -23.03
C GLN A 344 25.69 -26.27 -22.18
N ALA A 345 26.40 -25.64 -21.26
CA ALA A 345 27.35 -26.27 -20.34
C ALA A 345 26.67 -27.34 -19.43
N TYR A 346 25.38 -27.22 -19.17
CA TYR A 346 24.63 -28.25 -18.45
C TYR A 346 24.48 -29.50 -19.30
N TYR A 347 24.12 -29.37 -20.57
CA TYR A 347 23.90 -30.51 -21.46
C TYR A 347 25.20 -31.20 -21.89
N GLU A 348 26.32 -30.48 -21.88
CA GLU A 348 27.65 -31.04 -22.20
C GLU A 348 28.24 -31.88 -21.06
N LYS A 349 27.75 -31.73 -19.82
CA LYS A 349 28.18 -32.58 -18.71
C LYS A 349 27.71 -34.03 -18.91
N PRO A 350 28.55 -35.04 -18.65
CA PRO A 350 28.16 -36.44 -18.76
C PRO A 350 27.03 -36.80 -17.78
N PRO A 351 26.14 -37.72 -18.10
CA PRO A 351 24.93 -38.05 -17.31
C PRO A 351 25.20 -38.37 -15.83
N VAL A 352 26.32 -39.02 -15.50
CA VAL A 352 26.69 -39.40 -14.13
C VAL A 352 26.98 -38.20 -13.23
N SER A 353 27.46 -37.07 -13.78
CA SER A 353 27.72 -35.84 -13.00
C SER A 353 26.47 -34.97 -12.84
N ARG A 354 25.36 -35.30 -13.48
CA ARG A 354 24.09 -34.57 -13.37
C ARG A 354 23.23 -34.96 -12.16
N GLN A 355 23.51 -36.15 -11.55
CA GLN A 355 22.74 -36.69 -10.43
C GLN A 355 23.38 -36.46 -9.04
N SER A 356 24.65 -36.03 -8.94
CA SER A 356 25.40 -35.93 -7.68
C SER A 356 25.34 -34.59 -6.96
N SER A 357 24.30 -33.76 -7.18
CA SER A 357 24.08 -32.52 -6.42
C SER A 357 22.92 -32.62 -5.39
N ASP A 358 22.51 -33.84 -5.04
CA ASP A 358 21.61 -34.14 -3.93
C ASP A 358 22.42 -34.52 -2.71
N GLY A 359 22.80 -33.51 -1.89
CA GLY A 359 23.45 -33.65 -0.62
C GLY A 359 23.12 -32.43 0.24
#